data_de7c3e7d691b066db8c77e2a051c8833
#
_entry.id   de7c3e7d691b066db8c77e2a051c8833
#
_cell.length_a   1.000
_cell.length_b   1.000
_cell.length_c   1.000
_cell.angle_alpha   90.00
_cell.angle_beta   90.00
_cell.angle_gamma   90.00
#
_symmetry.space_group_name_H-M   'P 1'
#
loop_
_entity.id
_entity.type
_entity.pdbx_description
1 polymer ?
#
loop_
_entity_poly.entity_id
_entity_poly.type
_entity_poly.pdbx_seq_one_letter_code
_entity_poly.pdbx_strand_id
1 'polypeptide(L)'
;TLLKAEREVLVSLIRRRVDERIPVPYLTRTAWFARLPFYIDKRALIPRSPFAEVVEAGFERYWNADASPPNQILELCTGSGCIAILCALRYPDAHVVATDISEDALNVARINVARHRVPVTLTHGDLFASVTERFDVIVANPPYVAEADWAVSPAEFHQEPKLALTAGEDGLELVRRILMLAPNYLTENGLLFVEVGDSQPYFEEIFPSCPVMWIPLERGGSGVFVIHREDLAAYLETGEIA
;
A
#
# COMPACT_ATOMS: atom_id res chain seq x y z
N THR A 1 -33.61 -12.75 15.35
CA THR A 1 -34.11 -13.55 14.20
C THR A 1 -34.17 -12.64 12.99
N LEU A 2 -33.57 -13.02 11.86
CA LEU A 2 -33.62 -12.25 10.62
C LEU A 2 -35.02 -12.17 10.05
N LEU A 3 -35.40 -11.00 9.56
CA LEU A 3 -36.66 -10.82 8.79
C LEU A 3 -36.58 -11.61 7.46
N LYS A 4 -37.74 -11.87 6.83
CA LYS A 4 -37.78 -12.58 5.56
C LYS A 4 -36.95 -11.88 4.47
N ALA A 5 -37.11 -10.56 4.34
CA ALA A 5 -36.34 -9.76 3.38
C ALA A 5 -34.83 -9.81 3.64
N GLU A 6 -34.40 -9.75 4.90
CA GLU A 6 -32.96 -9.86 5.27
C GLU A 6 -32.38 -11.22 4.91
N ARG A 7 -33.18 -12.30 5.09
CA ARG A 7 -32.77 -13.66 4.69
C ARG A 7 -32.64 -13.79 3.16
N GLU A 8 -33.54 -13.20 2.40
CA GLU A 8 -33.49 -13.20 0.93
C GLU A 8 -32.23 -12.46 0.44
N VAL A 9 -31.91 -11.28 1.02
CA VAL A 9 -30.69 -10.55 0.71
C VAL A 9 -29.46 -11.39 1.07
N LEU A 10 -29.42 -11.97 2.27
CA LEU A 10 -28.27 -12.79 2.72
C LEU A 10 -28.05 -13.99 1.79
N VAL A 11 -29.11 -14.71 1.41
CA VAL A 11 -29.02 -15.84 0.48
C VAL A 11 -28.51 -15.40 -0.89
N SER A 12 -28.93 -14.23 -1.37
CA SER A 12 -28.43 -13.67 -2.63
C SER A 12 -26.94 -13.37 -2.55
N LEU A 13 -26.48 -12.74 -1.46
CA LEU A 13 -25.04 -12.44 -1.25
C LEU A 13 -24.21 -13.72 -1.14
N ILE A 14 -24.71 -14.75 -0.42
CA ILE A 14 -24.03 -16.04 -0.31
C ILE A 14 -23.91 -16.71 -1.69
N ARG A 15 -24.97 -16.73 -2.49
CA ARG A 15 -24.91 -17.28 -3.86
C ARG A 15 -23.86 -16.57 -4.70
N ARG A 16 -23.86 -15.26 -4.72
CA ARG A 16 -22.86 -14.48 -5.46
C ARG A 16 -21.42 -14.77 -4.97
N ARG A 17 -21.24 -14.93 -3.65
CA ARG A 17 -19.93 -15.33 -3.10
C ARG A 17 -19.50 -16.72 -3.58
N VAL A 18 -20.43 -17.67 -3.62
CA VAL A 18 -20.14 -19.07 -3.98
C VAL A 18 -20.02 -19.26 -5.50
N ASP A 19 -21.01 -18.78 -6.24
CA ASP A 19 -21.13 -19.05 -7.68
C ASP A 19 -20.25 -18.13 -8.52
N GLU A 20 -20.19 -16.84 -8.16
CA GLU A 20 -19.42 -15.81 -8.88
C GLU A 20 -18.02 -15.56 -8.28
N ARG A 21 -17.72 -16.15 -7.13
CA ARG A 21 -16.43 -16.01 -6.39
C ARG A 21 -16.13 -14.56 -6.00
N ILE A 22 -17.14 -13.69 -5.88
CA ILE A 22 -16.95 -12.29 -5.51
C ILE A 22 -16.50 -12.20 -4.04
N PRO A 23 -15.40 -11.50 -3.73
CA PRO A 23 -14.95 -11.28 -2.36
C PRO A 23 -16.04 -10.62 -1.48
N VAL A 24 -16.14 -11.06 -0.22
CA VAL A 24 -17.14 -10.52 0.73
C VAL A 24 -17.04 -9.00 0.87
N PRO A 25 -15.86 -8.37 0.95
CA PRO A 25 -15.76 -6.90 1.00
C PRO A 25 -16.45 -6.19 -0.17
N TYR A 26 -16.38 -6.74 -1.38
CA TYR A 26 -17.06 -6.15 -2.55
C TYR A 26 -18.59 -6.35 -2.51
N LEU A 27 -19.05 -7.45 -1.93
CA LEU A 27 -20.48 -7.68 -1.73
C LEU A 27 -21.09 -6.73 -0.68
N THR A 28 -20.36 -6.50 0.41
CA THR A 28 -20.80 -5.67 1.53
C THR A 28 -20.44 -4.20 1.39
N ARG A 29 -19.60 -3.86 0.38
CA ARG A 29 -19.02 -2.53 0.21
C ARG A 29 -18.24 -2.06 1.43
N THR A 30 -17.67 -2.99 2.20
CA THR A 30 -16.93 -2.68 3.42
C THR A 30 -15.77 -3.64 3.59
N ALA A 31 -14.58 -3.09 3.80
CA ALA A 31 -13.39 -3.77 4.27
C ALA A 31 -12.97 -3.17 5.61
N TRP A 32 -12.19 -3.92 6.38
CA TRP A 32 -11.64 -3.46 7.66
C TRP A 32 -10.12 -3.39 7.56
N PHE A 33 -9.55 -2.25 7.95
CA PHE A 33 -8.12 -2.03 8.01
C PHE A 33 -7.79 -1.27 9.30
N ALA A 34 -6.82 -1.75 10.10
CA ALA A 34 -6.51 -1.17 11.41
C ALA A 34 -7.76 -0.93 12.27
N ARG A 35 -8.72 -1.86 12.26
CA ARG A 35 -10.02 -1.77 12.95
C ARG A 35 -10.94 -0.63 12.49
N LEU A 36 -10.63 0.03 11.41
CA LEU A 36 -11.44 1.07 10.79
C LEU A 36 -12.19 0.53 9.56
N PRO A 37 -13.48 0.92 9.35
CA PRO A 37 -14.25 0.49 8.20
C PRO A 37 -13.97 1.36 6.98
N PHE A 38 -13.62 0.75 5.85
CA PHE A 38 -13.39 1.41 4.56
C PHE A 38 -14.45 1.00 3.55
N TYR A 39 -14.92 1.96 2.77
CA TYR A 39 -15.68 1.65 1.56
C TYR A 39 -14.74 0.99 0.55
N ILE A 40 -15.22 -0.06 -0.10
CA ILE A 40 -14.47 -0.77 -1.12
C ILE A 40 -15.39 -1.33 -2.21
N ASP A 41 -14.93 -1.30 -3.45
CA ASP A 41 -15.50 -2.00 -4.58
C ASP A 41 -14.42 -2.42 -5.58
N LYS A 42 -14.81 -3.06 -6.68
CA LYS A 42 -13.90 -3.64 -7.68
C LYS A 42 -12.91 -2.65 -8.35
N ARG A 43 -12.99 -1.37 -8.04
CA ARG A 43 -12.08 -0.33 -8.56
C ARG A 43 -10.77 -0.23 -7.79
N ALA A 44 -10.71 -0.77 -6.57
CA ALA A 44 -9.50 -0.72 -5.74
C ALA A 44 -9.26 -2.06 -5.05
N LEU A 45 -8.00 -2.33 -4.73
CA LEU A 45 -7.56 -3.50 -3.96
C LEU A 45 -8.23 -3.53 -2.59
N ILE A 46 -8.64 -4.72 -2.14
CA ILE A 46 -9.17 -4.89 -0.79
C ILE A 46 -8.06 -4.63 0.23
N PRO A 47 -8.26 -3.70 1.19
CA PRO A 47 -7.29 -3.41 2.24
C PRO A 47 -6.91 -4.64 3.06
N ARG A 48 -5.62 -5.03 3.04
CA ARG A 48 -5.08 -6.19 3.80
C ARG A 48 -3.59 -6.07 4.11
N SER A 49 -3.01 -4.89 3.88
CA SER A 49 -1.59 -4.64 4.05
C SER A 49 -1.15 -4.72 5.52
N PRO A 50 0.01 -5.31 5.82
CA PRO A 50 0.63 -5.26 7.14
C PRO A 50 1.11 -3.86 7.53
N PHE A 51 1.07 -2.88 6.64
CA PHE A 51 1.32 -1.47 6.99
C PHE A 51 0.42 -0.94 8.12
N ALA A 52 -0.74 -1.57 8.37
CA ALA A 52 -1.53 -1.27 9.55
C ALA A 52 -0.71 -1.33 10.84
N GLU A 53 0.10 -2.37 10.99
CA GLU A 53 0.96 -2.56 12.16
C GLU A 53 2.12 -1.58 12.19
N VAL A 54 2.76 -1.33 11.04
CA VAL A 54 3.90 -0.41 10.92
C VAL A 54 3.49 1.03 11.28
N VAL A 55 2.37 1.51 10.76
CA VAL A 55 1.86 2.86 11.03
C VAL A 55 1.40 2.99 12.49
N GLU A 56 0.69 1.98 13.03
CA GLU A 56 0.27 1.98 14.44
C GLU A 56 1.46 1.99 15.40
N ALA A 57 2.55 1.29 15.05
CA ALA A 57 3.78 1.26 15.84
C ALA A 57 4.57 2.57 15.81
N GLY A 58 4.39 3.36 14.75
CA GLY A 58 5.06 4.65 14.53
C GLY A 58 6.34 4.55 13.72
N PHE A 59 6.49 5.48 12.76
CA PHE A 59 7.68 5.55 11.89
C PHE A 59 8.92 6.03 12.63
N GLU A 60 8.72 6.84 13.70
CA GLU A 60 9.78 7.43 14.51
C GLU A 60 10.73 6.38 15.14
N ARG A 61 10.28 5.16 15.33
CA ARG A 61 11.10 4.06 15.84
C ARG A 61 12.24 3.60 14.91
N TYR A 62 12.18 4.02 13.63
CA TYR A 62 13.18 3.68 12.62
C TYR A 62 14.19 4.80 12.39
N TRP A 63 14.04 5.95 13.04
CA TRP A 63 15.05 7.00 13.18
C TRP A 63 15.86 6.84 14.46
N ASN A 64 16.81 7.74 14.67
CA ASN A 64 17.52 7.84 15.94
C ASN A 64 16.56 8.24 17.07
N ALA A 65 16.92 7.88 18.32
CA ALA A 65 16.05 7.94 19.50
C ALA A 65 15.40 9.30 19.81
N ASP A 66 15.92 10.39 19.26
CA ASP A 66 15.41 11.75 19.47
C ASP A 66 14.64 12.32 18.27
N ALA A 67 14.25 11.46 17.31
CA ALA A 67 13.54 11.90 16.12
C ALA A 67 12.11 12.39 16.43
N SER A 68 11.76 13.53 15.83
CA SER A 68 10.39 14.04 15.85
C SER A 68 9.49 13.22 14.92
N PRO A 69 8.17 13.18 15.18
CA PRO A 69 7.22 12.60 14.23
C PRO A 69 7.35 13.22 12.83
N PRO A 70 7.03 12.49 11.76
CA PRO A 70 7.10 13.01 10.39
C PRO A 70 6.11 14.16 10.19
N ASN A 71 6.54 15.21 9.46
CA ASN A 71 5.69 16.32 9.05
C ASN A 71 5.16 16.17 7.62
N GLN A 72 5.87 15.42 6.78
CA GLN A 72 5.56 15.21 5.37
C GLN A 72 5.55 13.71 5.08
N ILE A 73 4.39 13.18 4.67
CA ILE A 73 4.22 11.74 4.37
C ILE A 73 3.65 11.60 2.95
N LEU A 74 4.28 10.76 2.14
CA LEU A 74 3.79 10.36 0.83
C LEU A 74 3.41 8.88 0.83
N GLU A 75 2.21 8.57 0.36
CA GLU A 75 1.84 7.20 -0.01
C GLU A 75 1.82 7.07 -1.53
N LEU A 76 2.51 6.08 -2.07
CA LEU A 76 2.45 5.67 -3.47
C LEU A 76 1.51 4.47 -3.63
N CYS A 77 0.81 4.40 -4.75
CA CYS A 77 -0.14 3.31 -5.07
C CYS A 77 -1.24 3.16 -4.00
N THR A 78 -1.88 4.28 -3.66
CA THR A 78 -2.77 4.38 -2.48
C THR A 78 -4.02 3.51 -2.53
N GLY A 79 -4.48 3.12 -3.73
CA GLY A 79 -5.66 2.28 -3.89
C GLY A 79 -6.91 2.87 -3.23
N SER A 80 -7.35 2.27 -2.15
CA SER A 80 -8.51 2.74 -1.36
C SER A 80 -8.23 3.91 -0.43
N GLY A 81 -6.98 4.35 -0.30
CA GLY A 81 -6.54 5.40 0.62
C GLY A 81 -6.33 4.92 2.07
N CYS A 82 -6.34 3.61 2.31
CA CYS A 82 -6.40 3.09 3.68
C CYS A 82 -5.12 3.39 4.49
N ILE A 83 -3.92 3.31 3.88
CA ILE A 83 -2.66 3.60 4.56
C ILE A 83 -2.50 5.10 4.77
N ALA A 84 -2.75 5.95 3.75
CA ALA A 84 -2.70 7.41 3.89
C ALA A 84 -3.66 7.93 4.97
N ILE A 85 -4.89 7.39 5.01
CA ILE A 85 -5.87 7.74 6.05
C ILE A 85 -5.36 7.35 7.43
N LEU A 86 -4.77 6.15 7.56
CA LEU A 86 -4.21 5.71 8.83
C LEU A 86 -3.01 6.60 9.24
N CYS A 87 -2.15 6.99 8.29
CA CYS A 87 -1.07 7.96 8.52
C CYS A 87 -1.61 9.30 9.03
N ALA A 88 -2.64 9.86 8.38
CA ALA A 88 -3.25 11.12 8.78
C ALA A 88 -3.92 11.06 10.16
N LEU A 89 -4.47 9.90 10.55
CA LEU A 89 -5.02 9.69 11.89
C LEU A 89 -3.93 9.55 12.96
N ARG A 90 -2.81 8.91 12.61
CA ARG A 90 -1.67 8.70 13.53
C ARG A 90 -0.83 9.95 13.72
N TYR A 91 -0.73 10.77 12.66
CA TYR A 91 0.07 11.99 12.59
C TYR A 91 -0.80 13.17 12.15
N PRO A 92 -1.67 13.70 13.03
CA PRO A 92 -2.68 14.70 12.65
C PRO A 92 -2.09 16.04 12.22
N ASP A 93 -0.84 16.33 12.58
CA ASP A 93 -0.12 17.55 12.18
C ASP A 93 0.69 17.35 10.88
N ALA A 94 0.78 16.14 10.37
CA ALA A 94 1.52 15.86 9.15
C ALA A 94 0.70 16.22 7.90
N HIS A 95 1.39 16.73 6.89
CA HIS A 95 0.85 16.84 5.53
C HIS A 95 0.96 15.48 4.84
N VAL A 96 -0.17 14.84 4.57
CA VAL A 96 -0.23 13.53 3.91
C VAL A 96 -0.68 13.69 2.47
N VAL A 97 0.18 13.26 1.55
CA VAL A 97 -0.11 13.17 0.12
C VAL A 97 -0.19 11.71 -0.28
N ALA A 98 -1.13 11.36 -1.15
CA ALA A 98 -1.30 10.00 -1.64
C ALA A 98 -1.52 9.99 -3.15
N THR A 99 -0.75 9.18 -3.88
CA THR A 99 -0.81 9.09 -5.34
C THR A 99 -1.28 7.72 -5.81
N ASP A 100 -1.97 7.71 -6.94
CA ASP A 100 -2.33 6.48 -7.65
C ASP A 100 -2.43 6.78 -9.16
N ILE A 101 -2.05 5.81 -9.98
CA ILE A 101 -2.21 5.89 -11.44
C ILE A 101 -3.65 5.66 -11.87
N SER A 102 -4.47 5.02 -11.03
CA SER A 102 -5.87 4.71 -11.29
C SER A 102 -6.80 5.78 -10.74
N GLU A 103 -7.42 6.56 -11.60
CA GLU A 103 -8.46 7.51 -11.21
C GLU A 103 -9.67 6.80 -10.57
N ASP A 104 -9.95 5.56 -10.96
CA ASP A 104 -10.98 4.72 -10.35
C ASP A 104 -10.66 4.37 -8.89
N ALA A 105 -9.41 4.04 -8.58
CA ALA A 105 -8.94 3.82 -7.22
C ALA A 105 -9.01 5.11 -6.39
N LEU A 106 -8.58 6.25 -6.96
CA LEU A 106 -8.68 7.56 -6.32
C LEU A 106 -10.12 7.96 -6.02
N ASN A 107 -11.08 7.55 -6.85
CA ASN A 107 -12.50 7.78 -6.56
C ASN A 107 -12.96 7.00 -5.32
N VAL A 108 -12.45 5.79 -5.09
CA VAL A 108 -12.67 5.03 -3.85
C VAL A 108 -11.98 5.71 -2.67
N ALA A 109 -10.72 6.15 -2.84
CA ALA A 109 -9.97 6.86 -1.81
C ALA A 109 -10.68 8.16 -1.37
N ARG A 110 -11.23 8.95 -2.30
CA ARG A 110 -12.02 10.18 -1.98
C ARG A 110 -13.21 9.87 -1.08
N ILE A 111 -13.93 8.76 -1.33
CA ILE A 111 -15.05 8.34 -0.47
C ILE A 111 -14.55 8.05 0.94
N ASN A 112 -13.41 7.38 1.07
CA ASN A 112 -12.84 7.03 2.37
C ASN A 112 -12.27 8.23 3.10
N VAL A 113 -11.54 9.12 2.43
CA VAL A 113 -11.03 10.37 3.00
C VAL A 113 -12.18 11.22 3.56
N ALA A 114 -13.28 11.38 2.79
CA ALA A 114 -14.47 12.08 3.24
C ALA A 114 -15.14 11.37 4.44
N ARG A 115 -15.21 10.03 4.41
CA ARG A 115 -15.79 9.21 5.49
C ARG A 115 -15.05 9.37 6.81
N HIS A 116 -13.71 9.33 6.76
CA HIS A 116 -12.84 9.43 7.93
C HIS A 116 -12.54 10.88 8.34
N ARG A 117 -12.88 11.87 7.50
CA ARG A 117 -12.70 13.31 7.75
C ARG A 117 -11.25 13.69 8.06
N VAL A 118 -10.32 13.14 7.32
CA VAL A 118 -8.88 13.42 7.47
C VAL A 118 -8.36 14.27 6.31
N PRO A 119 -7.33 15.10 6.53
CA PRO A 119 -6.74 15.96 5.49
C PRO A 119 -5.70 15.21 4.67
N VAL A 120 -6.14 14.32 3.76
CA VAL A 120 -5.27 13.65 2.80
C VAL A 120 -5.41 14.29 1.42
N THR A 121 -4.30 14.72 0.83
CA THR A 121 -4.24 15.23 -0.54
C THR A 121 -4.10 14.06 -1.50
N LEU A 122 -5.12 13.83 -2.34
CA LEU A 122 -5.13 12.76 -3.35
C LEU A 122 -4.73 13.30 -4.70
N THR A 123 -3.74 12.69 -5.34
CA THR A 123 -3.18 13.13 -6.61
C THR A 123 -3.10 11.98 -7.61
N HIS A 124 -3.58 12.21 -8.84
CA HIS A 124 -3.44 11.24 -9.93
C HIS A 124 -2.04 11.34 -10.56
N GLY A 125 -1.35 10.21 -10.65
CA GLY A 125 -0.02 10.16 -11.26
C GLY A 125 0.64 8.79 -11.16
N ASP A 126 1.59 8.54 -12.05
CA ASP A 126 2.44 7.36 -12.03
C ASP A 126 3.58 7.57 -11.03
N LEU A 127 3.50 6.90 -9.88
CA LEU A 127 4.43 7.03 -8.77
C LEU A 127 4.65 8.51 -8.38
N PHE A 128 5.84 9.04 -8.65
CA PHE A 128 6.26 10.39 -8.29
C PHE A 128 5.91 11.47 -9.33
N ALA A 129 5.34 11.12 -10.48
CA ALA A 129 5.21 12.03 -11.63
C ALA A 129 4.44 13.34 -11.33
N SER A 130 3.56 13.32 -10.33
CA SER A 130 2.75 14.49 -9.92
C SER A 130 3.18 15.08 -8.59
N VAL A 131 4.40 14.76 -8.12
CA VAL A 131 4.94 15.15 -6.81
C VAL A 131 6.15 16.04 -7.01
N THR A 132 6.21 17.14 -6.29
CA THR A 132 7.31 18.12 -6.37
C THR A 132 8.00 18.35 -5.02
N GLU A 133 7.35 17.98 -3.95
CA GLU A 133 7.82 18.14 -2.58
C GLU A 133 8.76 17.01 -2.16
N ARG A 134 9.42 17.20 -1.02
CA ARG A 134 10.18 16.15 -0.34
C ARG A 134 9.46 15.72 0.94
N PHE A 135 9.60 14.44 1.28
CA PHE A 135 8.89 13.79 2.37
C PHE A 135 9.84 13.19 3.39
N ASP A 136 9.43 13.23 4.65
CA ASP A 136 10.15 12.57 5.74
C ASP A 136 9.93 11.05 5.69
N VAL A 137 8.74 10.66 5.23
CA VAL A 137 8.36 9.26 5.04
C VAL A 137 7.70 9.09 3.68
N ILE A 138 8.18 8.10 2.94
CA ILE A 138 7.49 7.56 1.77
C ILE A 138 7.06 6.13 2.09
N VAL A 139 5.78 5.82 1.86
CA VAL A 139 5.20 4.48 2.05
C VAL A 139 4.69 3.99 0.70
N ALA A 140 4.99 2.76 0.34
CA ALA A 140 4.50 2.15 -0.89
C ALA A 140 4.06 0.71 -0.67
N ASN A 141 2.82 0.40 -1.05
CA ASN A 141 2.36 -0.96 -1.27
C ASN A 141 2.05 -1.11 -2.78
N PRO A 142 3.08 -1.20 -3.62
CA PRO A 142 2.90 -1.32 -5.06
C PRO A 142 2.39 -2.72 -5.41
N PRO A 143 1.85 -2.93 -6.61
CA PRO A 143 1.72 -4.26 -7.18
C PRO A 143 3.06 -5.00 -7.13
N TYR A 144 3.04 -6.25 -6.67
CA TYR A 144 4.26 -7.07 -6.53
C TYR A 144 4.06 -8.54 -6.95
N VAL A 145 2.94 -8.88 -7.58
CA VAL A 145 2.67 -10.24 -8.06
C VAL A 145 3.22 -10.41 -9.47
N ALA A 146 4.03 -11.45 -9.69
CA ALA A 146 4.47 -11.82 -11.02
C ALA A 146 3.28 -12.24 -11.93
N GLU A 147 3.33 -11.93 -13.22
CA GLU A 147 2.22 -12.24 -14.12
C GLU A 147 1.90 -13.75 -14.18
N ALA A 148 2.93 -14.60 -14.10
CA ALA A 148 2.76 -16.05 -14.07
C ALA A 148 2.01 -16.53 -12.82
N ASP A 149 2.30 -15.95 -11.66
CA ASP A 149 1.67 -16.29 -10.38
C ASP A 149 0.22 -15.78 -10.34
N TRP A 150 -0.03 -14.59 -10.89
CA TRP A 150 -1.40 -14.09 -11.02
C TRP A 150 -2.25 -15.00 -11.91
N ALA A 151 -1.70 -15.54 -13.00
CA ALA A 151 -2.44 -16.40 -13.92
C ALA A 151 -2.98 -17.68 -13.27
N VAL A 152 -2.29 -18.21 -12.25
CA VAL A 152 -2.69 -19.42 -11.51
C VAL A 152 -3.34 -19.13 -10.15
N SER A 153 -3.53 -17.85 -9.83
CA SER A 153 -4.12 -17.42 -8.56
C SER A 153 -5.59 -17.82 -8.43
N PRO A 154 -6.13 -17.92 -7.20
CA PRO A 154 -7.55 -18.19 -6.96
C PRO A 154 -8.48 -17.20 -7.68
N ALA A 155 -9.67 -17.68 -8.07
CA ALA A 155 -10.66 -16.89 -8.82
C ALA A 155 -11.06 -15.57 -8.12
N GLU A 156 -10.95 -15.49 -6.80
CA GLU A 156 -11.20 -14.29 -6.01
C GLU A 156 -10.24 -13.15 -6.35
N PHE A 157 -8.97 -13.45 -6.63
CA PHE A 157 -7.97 -12.45 -7.04
C PHE A 157 -8.29 -11.86 -8.41
N HIS A 158 -8.90 -12.64 -9.30
CA HIS A 158 -9.36 -12.14 -10.61
C HIS A 158 -10.59 -11.22 -10.53
N GLN A 159 -11.21 -11.07 -9.36
CA GLN A 159 -12.24 -10.07 -9.10
C GLN A 159 -11.67 -8.71 -8.71
N GLU A 160 -10.39 -8.67 -8.30
CA GLU A 160 -9.68 -7.45 -7.95
C GLU A 160 -9.01 -6.82 -9.20
N PRO A 161 -8.71 -5.52 -9.22
CA PRO A 161 -8.05 -4.90 -10.37
C PRO A 161 -6.67 -5.53 -10.62
N LYS A 162 -6.44 -6.07 -11.83
CA LYS A 162 -5.14 -6.65 -12.20
C LYS A 162 -4.00 -5.63 -12.00
N LEU A 163 -4.23 -4.37 -12.37
CA LEU A 163 -3.29 -3.27 -12.21
C LEU A 163 -2.80 -3.11 -10.76
N ALA A 164 -3.62 -3.47 -9.77
CA ALA A 164 -3.27 -3.35 -8.36
C ALA A 164 -2.54 -4.59 -7.80
N LEU A 165 -2.32 -5.61 -8.63
CA LEU A 165 -1.71 -6.87 -8.22
C LEU A 165 -0.40 -7.14 -8.96
N THR A 166 -0.37 -6.97 -10.31
CA THR A 166 0.74 -7.45 -11.13
C THR A 166 1.75 -6.36 -11.46
N ALA A 167 3.05 -6.70 -11.43
CA ALA A 167 4.15 -5.81 -11.78
C ALA A 167 5.24 -6.56 -12.57
N GLY A 168 4.96 -6.83 -13.84
CA GLY A 168 5.90 -7.43 -14.76
C GLY A 168 6.15 -8.93 -14.55
N GLU A 169 7.26 -9.42 -15.08
CA GLU A 169 7.58 -10.87 -15.08
C GLU A 169 7.95 -11.38 -13.69
N ASP A 170 8.64 -10.57 -12.90
CA ASP A 170 9.16 -10.93 -11.57
C ASP A 170 8.41 -10.26 -10.40
N GLY A 171 7.42 -9.44 -10.69
CA GLY A 171 6.66 -8.70 -9.68
C GLY A 171 7.40 -7.50 -9.07
N LEU A 172 8.63 -7.18 -9.47
CA LEU A 172 9.45 -6.12 -8.85
C LEU A 172 9.67 -4.88 -9.74
N GLU A 173 9.02 -4.79 -10.90
CA GLU A 173 9.21 -3.67 -11.83
C GLU A 173 8.94 -2.31 -11.16
N LEU A 174 7.83 -2.17 -10.44
CA LEU A 174 7.49 -0.92 -9.74
C LEU A 174 8.41 -0.67 -8.53
N VAL A 175 8.81 -1.72 -7.84
CA VAL A 175 9.76 -1.61 -6.71
C VAL A 175 11.10 -1.05 -7.19
N ARG A 176 11.65 -1.53 -8.33
CA ARG A 176 12.86 -0.97 -8.93
C ARG A 176 12.73 0.52 -9.21
N ARG A 177 11.62 0.92 -9.83
CA ARG A 177 11.35 2.34 -10.14
C ARG A 177 11.24 3.19 -8.87
N ILE A 178 10.59 2.67 -7.82
CA ILE A 178 10.47 3.35 -6.54
C ILE A 178 11.86 3.53 -5.91
N LEU A 179 12.68 2.47 -5.82
CA LEU A 179 14.03 2.55 -5.27
C LEU A 179 14.90 3.58 -6.01
N MET A 180 14.87 3.58 -7.35
CA MET A 180 15.67 4.52 -8.15
C MET A 180 15.25 5.98 -7.96
N LEU A 181 13.97 6.25 -7.76
CA LEU A 181 13.45 7.62 -7.73
C LEU A 181 13.34 8.21 -6.32
N ALA A 182 13.07 7.37 -5.31
CA ALA A 182 12.77 7.81 -3.95
C ALA A 182 13.81 8.76 -3.32
N PRO A 183 15.14 8.63 -3.53
CA PRO A 183 16.11 9.56 -2.94
C PRO A 183 15.90 11.02 -3.35
N ASN A 184 15.29 11.27 -4.52
CA ASN A 184 15.02 12.63 -5.00
C ASN A 184 13.84 13.28 -4.27
N TYR A 185 12.95 12.46 -3.69
CA TYR A 185 11.71 12.88 -3.04
C TYR A 185 11.74 12.70 -1.51
N LEU A 186 12.81 12.15 -0.96
CA LEU A 186 13.03 12.07 0.48
C LEU A 186 13.79 13.31 0.99
N THR A 187 13.46 13.74 2.21
CA THR A 187 14.27 14.69 2.99
C THR A 187 15.61 14.04 3.35
N GLU A 188 16.56 14.82 3.88
CA GLU A 188 17.92 14.36 4.17
C GLU A 188 17.94 13.10 5.06
N ASN A 189 17.07 13.06 6.08
CA ASN A 189 16.92 11.92 6.99
C ASN A 189 15.70 11.05 6.66
N GLY A 190 15.15 11.16 5.44
CA GLY A 190 13.90 10.52 5.06
C GLY A 190 13.99 8.99 5.00
N LEU A 191 12.85 8.34 5.22
CA LEU A 191 12.67 6.90 5.22
C LEU A 191 11.75 6.46 4.08
N LEU A 192 12.15 5.41 3.38
CA LEU A 192 11.31 4.70 2.43
C LEU A 192 10.85 3.37 3.02
N PHE A 193 9.55 3.15 3.08
CA PHE A 193 8.92 1.89 3.45
C PHE A 193 8.26 1.26 2.23
N VAL A 194 8.55 0.00 1.95
CA VAL A 194 7.95 -0.72 0.81
C VAL A 194 7.48 -2.10 1.23
N GLU A 195 6.28 -2.46 0.77
CA GLU A 195 5.75 -3.82 0.85
C GLU A 195 6.02 -4.53 -0.49
N VAL A 196 6.60 -5.72 -0.39
CA VAL A 196 6.81 -6.65 -1.52
C VAL A 196 6.16 -8.02 -1.24
N GLY A 197 5.54 -8.17 -0.06
CA GLY A 197 4.80 -9.38 0.32
C GLY A 197 5.60 -10.66 0.12
N ASP A 198 4.97 -11.64 -0.53
CA ASP A 198 5.57 -12.94 -0.81
C ASP A 198 6.70 -12.88 -1.85
N SER A 199 6.93 -11.73 -2.50
CA SER A 199 8.07 -11.51 -3.41
C SER A 199 9.37 -11.15 -2.68
N GLN A 200 9.39 -11.15 -1.34
CA GLN A 200 10.61 -10.93 -0.55
C GLN A 200 11.79 -11.82 -0.98
N PRO A 201 11.65 -13.15 -1.19
CA PRO A 201 12.78 -13.98 -1.62
C PRO A 201 13.35 -13.56 -2.98
N TYR A 202 12.51 -13.15 -3.92
CA TYR A 202 12.94 -12.62 -5.23
C TYR A 202 13.66 -11.28 -5.07
N PHE A 203 13.18 -10.42 -4.18
CA PHE A 203 13.86 -9.17 -3.87
C PHE A 203 15.27 -9.41 -3.33
N GLU A 204 15.44 -10.34 -2.38
CA GLU A 204 16.73 -10.69 -1.78
C GLU A 204 17.70 -11.33 -2.81
N GLU A 205 17.18 -12.07 -3.79
CA GLU A 205 17.97 -12.67 -4.87
C GLU A 205 18.43 -11.59 -5.87
N ILE A 206 17.56 -10.66 -6.25
CA ILE A 206 17.83 -9.63 -7.27
C ILE A 206 18.65 -8.48 -6.69
N PHE A 207 18.45 -8.13 -5.43
CA PHE A 207 19.11 -7.02 -4.74
C PHE A 207 19.88 -7.48 -3.50
N PRO A 208 20.83 -8.41 -3.60
CA PRO A 208 21.45 -9.07 -2.44
C PRO A 208 22.24 -8.14 -1.55
N SER A 209 22.73 -7.01 -2.10
CA SER A 209 23.51 -6.00 -1.37
C SER A 209 22.69 -4.78 -0.94
N CYS A 210 21.38 -4.74 -1.26
CA CYS A 210 20.54 -3.61 -0.90
C CYS A 210 20.36 -3.54 0.63
N PRO A 211 20.76 -2.45 1.29
CA PRO A 211 20.81 -2.38 2.75
C PRO A 211 19.45 -2.10 3.38
N VAL A 212 18.44 -2.87 2.98
CA VAL A 212 17.10 -2.78 3.56
C VAL A 212 17.03 -3.45 4.93
N MET A 213 16.22 -2.90 5.81
CA MET A 213 15.87 -3.53 7.08
C MET A 213 14.46 -4.11 6.99
N TRP A 214 14.35 -5.44 7.01
CA TRP A 214 13.05 -6.12 7.05
C TRP A 214 12.36 -5.89 8.39
N ILE A 215 11.09 -5.53 8.34
CA ILE A 215 10.29 -5.24 9.53
C ILE A 215 9.64 -6.53 10.03
N PRO A 216 9.94 -6.96 11.28
CA PRO A 216 9.25 -8.08 11.88
C PRO A 216 7.78 -7.71 12.15
N LEU A 217 6.85 -8.55 11.69
CA LEU A 217 5.41 -8.36 11.82
C LEU A 217 4.84 -9.39 12.80
N GLU A 218 4.05 -8.93 13.79
CA GLU A 218 3.48 -9.78 14.82
C GLU A 218 2.06 -10.28 14.49
N ARG A 219 1.35 -9.54 13.61
CA ARG A 219 -0.07 -9.81 13.27
C ARG A 219 -0.24 -10.57 11.96
N GLY A 220 0.85 -11.08 11.40
CA GLY A 220 0.88 -11.77 10.12
C GLY A 220 1.19 -10.84 8.96
N GLY A 221 1.42 -11.44 7.78
CA GLY A 221 2.00 -10.78 6.61
C GLY A 221 3.52 -10.94 6.57
N SER A 222 4.14 -10.48 5.50
CA SER A 222 5.57 -10.58 5.25
C SER A 222 6.02 -9.49 4.26
N GLY A 223 7.33 -9.37 4.09
CA GLY A 223 7.89 -8.57 3.00
C GLY A 223 7.64 -7.07 3.10
N VAL A 224 7.72 -6.49 4.30
CA VAL A 224 7.81 -5.04 4.46
C VAL A 224 9.22 -4.68 4.89
N PHE A 225 9.84 -3.77 4.20
CA PHE A 225 11.14 -3.24 4.56
C PHE A 225 11.14 -1.73 4.72
N VAL A 226 12.16 -1.23 5.40
CA VAL A 226 12.51 0.18 5.48
C VAL A 226 13.96 0.38 5.06
N ILE A 227 14.24 1.50 4.41
CA ILE A 227 15.58 1.94 4.05
C ILE A 227 15.72 3.45 4.23
N HIS A 228 16.86 3.91 4.79
CA HIS A 228 17.20 5.31 4.87
C HIS A 228 17.57 5.89 3.51
N ARG A 229 17.24 7.16 3.29
CA ARG A 229 17.60 7.85 2.03
C ARG A 229 19.09 7.77 1.73
N GLU A 230 19.94 7.99 2.72
CA GLU A 230 21.40 7.98 2.55
C GLU A 230 21.92 6.60 2.12
N ASP A 231 21.44 5.53 2.76
CA ASP A 231 21.83 4.15 2.44
C ASP A 231 21.36 3.76 1.04
N LEU A 232 20.13 4.16 0.68
CA LEU A 232 19.59 3.94 -0.65
C LEU A 232 20.37 4.70 -1.73
N ALA A 233 20.72 5.96 -1.46
CA ALA A 233 21.51 6.76 -2.40
C ALA A 233 22.90 6.16 -2.61
N ALA A 234 23.58 5.75 -1.53
CA ALA A 234 24.88 5.08 -1.62
C ALA A 234 24.80 3.75 -2.39
N TYR A 235 23.74 2.97 -2.16
CA TYR A 235 23.52 1.73 -2.88
C TYR A 235 23.31 1.95 -4.40
N LEU A 236 22.56 2.98 -4.77
CA LEU A 236 22.34 3.31 -6.20
C LEU A 236 23.64 3.73 -6.91
N GLU A 237 24.60 4.33 -6.20
CA GLU A 237 25.91 4.68 -6.77
C GLU A 237 26.75 3.44 -7.12
N THR A 238 26.48 2.28 -6.56
CA THR A 238 27.15 1.01 -6.92
C THR A 238 26.79 0.52 -8.31
N GLY A 239 25.66 0.95 -8.86
CA GLY A 239 25.14 0.54 -10.17
C GLY A 239 24.49 -0.86 -10.16
N GLU A 240 24.24 -1.45 -9.01
CA GLU A 240 23.61 -2.77 -8.89
C GLU A 240 22.12 -2.80 -9.23
N ILE A 241 21.45 -1.63 -9.20
CA ILE A 241 20.10 -1.49 -9.75
C ILE A 241 20.22 -0.94 -11.17
N ALA A 242 20.16 -1.82 -12.17
CA ALA A 242 20.09 -1.46 -13.58
C ALA A 242 18.84 -2.07 -14.23
#